data_e37069beb7c2dd214a5faf7edaeb8bab
#
_entry.id   e37069beb7c2dd214a5faf7edaeb8bab
#
_cell.length_a   1.000
_cell.length_b   1.000
_cell.length_c   1.000
_cell.angle_alpha   90.00
_cell.angle_beta   90.00
_cell.angle_gamma   90.00
#
_symmetry.space_group_name_H-M   'P 1'
#
loop_
_entity.id
_entity.type
_entity.pdbx_description
1 polymer ?
#
loop_
_entity_poly.entity_id
_entity_poly.type
_entity_poly.pdbx_seq_one_letter_code
_entity_poly.pdbx_strand_id
1 'polypeptide(L)'
;MELLNGKAVETRGYAPVNGLKMYYEIEGTGDPLVYIPPAFGFAGLKSFPALTESHLVITVDLQGHGRTADIPERPQSIEQYAKDVVGLLRYLGISKADFFGESYGGNAAAMVAIRHPELVGRVVTYAATFGPPQIAINPETTHCDHPPTADARNIQFQRENYEKVAPDPDDWPRISDKVGNIHWEGFSKGELASIKAPVLIALGDHDFVRLEHALETFKVIPNAELAVIPDAGHFVLFSEQERVIPVVKHFLERPEKRIPIATAETGYQPGETR
;
A
#
# COMPACT_ATOMS: atom_id res chain seq x y z
N MET A 1 -1.19 16.45 -20.83
CA MET A 1 -2.42 15.65 -20.68
C MET A 1 -3.36 16.46 -19.81
N GLU A 2 -4.44 17.02 -20.40
CA GLU A 2 -5.46 17.72 -19.60
C GLU A 2 -6.18 16.66 -18.75
N LEU A 3 -5.68 16.43 -17.57
CA LEU A 3 -6.43 15.73 -16.55
C LEU A 3 -7.50 16.72 -16.05
N LEU A 4 -8.80 16.44 -16.39
CA LEU A 4 -9.90 16.67 -15.50
C LEU A 4 -10.73 17.93 -15.68
N ASN A 5 -11.70 17.83 -16.54
CA ASN A 5 -12.92 18.64 -16.47
C ASN A 5 -14.04 17.94 -15.67
N GLY A 6 -13.75 17.36 -14.48
CA GLY A 6 -14.76 16.83 -13.57
C GLY A 6 -15.60 15.64 -14.09
N LYS A 7 -15.17 14.95 -15.14
CA LYS A 7 -15.81 13.73 -15.64
C LYS A 7 -15.04 12.50 -15.15
N ALA A 8 -15.77 11.44 -14.83
CA ALA A 8 -15.17 10.15 -14.52
C ALA A 8 -14.23 9.72 -15.65
N VAL A 9 -13.00 9.38 -15.29
CA VAL A 9 -11.96 8.96 -16.23
C VAL A 9 -11.73 7.47 -16.02
N GLU A 10 -11.73 6.73 -17.11
CA GLU A 10 -11.16 5.39 -17.17
C GLU A 10 -10.06 5.43 -18.21
N THR A 11 -8.83 5.30 -17.79
CA THR A 11 -7.66 5.34 -18.67
C THR A 11 -6.66 4.31 -18.22
N ARG A 12 -6.06 3.61 -19.16
CA ARG A 12 -4.99 2.65 -18.92
C ARG A 12 -3.89 2.82 -19.96
N GLY A 13 -2.67 2.56 -19.56
CA GLY A 13 -1.54 2.76 -20.46
C GLY A 13 -0.21 2.39 -19.86
N TYR A 14 0.83 2.78 -20.57
CA TYR A 14 2.22 2.53 -20.18
C TYR A 14 2.98 3.85 -20.10
N ALA A 15 3.78 4.00 -19.05
CA ALA A 15 4.69 5.11 -18.86
C ALA A 15 6.14 4.66 -18.94
N PRO A 16 7.03 5.41 -19.62
CA PRO A 16 8.47 5.16 -19.59
C PRO A 16 9.04 5.68 -18.27
N VAL A 17 9.23 4.76 -17.30
CA VAL A 17 9.66 5.10 -15.94
C VAL A 17 10.93 4.32 -15.60
N ASN A 18 12.04 5.01 -15.36
CA ASN A 18 13.29 4.42 -14.88
C ASN A 18 13.74 3.16 -15.66
N GLY A 19 13.54 3.16 -16.98
CA GLY A 19 13.85 2.01 -17.84
C GLY A 19 12.73 0.97 -17.96
N LEU A 20 11.64 1.10 -17.18
CA LEU A 20 10.43 0.30 -17.34
C LEU A 20 9.50 0.89 -18.39
N LYS A 21 8.69 0.03 -18.98
CA LYS A 21 7.41 0.36 -19.60
C LYS A 21 6.33 0.02 -18.57
N MET A 22 6.15 0.92 -17.59
CA MET A 22 5.32 0.70 -16.42
C MET A 22 3.84 0.85 -16.76
N TYR A 23 3.06 -0.19 -16.53
CA TYR A 23 1.62 -0.17 -16.74
C TYR A 23 0.90 0.50 -15.57
N TYR A 24 -0.17 1.21 -15.88
CA TYR A 24 -1.04 1.84 -14.90
C TYR A 24 -2.49 1.91 -15.40
N GLU A 25 -3.42 1.98 -14.45
CA GLU A 25 -4.83 2.26 -14.70
C GLU A 25 -5.27 3.46 -13.86
N ILE A 26 -6.13 4.31 -14.42
CA ILE A 26 -6.68 5.48 -13.73
C ILE A 26 -8.20 5.39 -13.82
N GLU A 27 -8.87 5.45 -12.68
CA GLU A 27 -10.32 5.38 -12.57
C GLU A 27 -10.85 6.44 -11.60
N GLY A 28 -12.04 6.95 -11.86
CA GLY A 28 -12.73 7.86 -10.95
C GLY A 28 -12.45 9.33 -11.22
N THR A 29 -12.70 10.17 -10.21
CA THR A 29 -12.57 11.63 -10.26
C THR A 29 -12.16 12.17 -8.90
N GLY A 30 -11.61 13.38 -8.85
CA GLY A 30 -11.22 14.05 -7.60
C GLY A 30 -9.71 14.11 -7.42
N ASP A 31 -9.27 14.16 -6.15
CA ASP A 31 -7.85 14.22 -5.82
C ASP A 31 -7.13 12.91 -6.15
N PRO A 32 -5.89 12.97 -6.63
CA PRO A 32 -5.13 11.77 -6.98
C PRO A 32 -4.89 10.88 -5.75
N LEU A 33 -5.21 9.59 -5.89
CA LEU A 33 -4.90 8.52 -4.94
C LEU A 33 -4.13 7.42 -5.66
N VAL A 34 -2.88 7.21 -5.28
CA VAL A 34 -2.08 6.12 -5.83
C VAL A 34 -2.31 4.85 -5.02
N TYR A 35 -2.88 3.83 -5.65
CA TYR A 35 -2.92 2.48 -5.06
C TYR A 35 -1.70 1.68 -5.51
N ILE A 36 -0.92 1.22 -4.53
CA ILE A 36 0.25 0.37 -4.75
C ILE A 36 -0.10 -1.04 -4.26
N PRO A 37 -0.28 -2.00 -5.18
CA PRO A 37 -0.63 -3.37 -4.84
C PRO A 37 0.44 -4.10 -4.00
N PRO A 38 0.07 -5.22 -3.36
CA PRO A 38 1.01 -6.09 -2.65
C PRO A 38 1.93 -6.85 -3.61
N ALA A 39 2.84 -7.67 -3.06
CA ALA A 39 3.60 -8.63 -3.83
C ALA A 39 2.68 -9.45 -4.75
N PHE A 40 3.05 -9.57 -6.04
CA PHE A 40 2.28 -10.22 -7.10
C PHE A 40 0.92 -9.60 -7.43
N GLY A 41 0.55 -8.48 -6.77
CA GLY A 41 -0.64 -7.71 -7.10
C GLY A 41 -0.43 -6.84 -8.34
N PHE A 42 -1.53 -6.47 -9.02
CA PHE A 42 -1.50 -5.65 -10.23
C PHE A 42 -2.83 -4.92 -10.44
N ALA A 43 -2.83 -3.96 -11.35
CA ALA A 43 -4.01 -3.22 -11.75
C ALA A 43 -5.08 -4.14 -12.36
N GLY A 44 -6.33 -3.94 -11.96
CA GLY A 44 -7.46 -4.77 -12.36
C GLY A 44 -7.64 -6.07 -11.56
N LEU A 45 -6.70 -6.42 -10.66
CA LEU A 45 -6.89 -7.54 -9.74
C LEU A 45 -7.91 -7.20 -8.65
N LYS A 46 -7.97 -5.93 -8.25
CA LYS A 46 -8.95 -5.35 -7.31
C LYS A 46 -9.50 -4.07 -7.90
N SER A 47 -10.73 -3.75 -7.56
CA SER A 47 -11.29 -2.42 -7.78
C SER A 47 -11.85 -1.87 -6.47
N PHE A 48 -11.85 -0.55 -6.33
CA PHE A 48 -12.32 0.14 -5.14
C PHE A 48 -13.40 1.17 -5.51
N PRO A 49 -14.63 0.75 -5.91
CA PRO A 49 -15.66 1.67 -6.37
C PRO A 49 -15.95 2.79 -5.38
N ALA A 50 -15.94 2.48 -4.07
CA ALA A 50 -16.17 3.47 -3.04
C ALA A 50 -15.07 4.56 -2.96
N LEU A 51 -13.85 4.29 -3.43
CA LEU A 51 -12.78 5.29 -3.51
C LEU A 51 -12.83 6.06 -4.83
N THR A 52 -13.19 5.41 -5.94
CA THR A 52 -13.30 6.07 -7.26
C THR A 52 -14.45 7.07 -7.35
N GLU A 53 -15.41 7.02 -6.43
CA GLU A 53 -16.46 8.04 -6.30
C GLU A 53 -15.93 9.43 -5.93
N SER A 54 -14.82 9.50 -5.19
CA SER A 54 -14.27 10.73 -4.62
C SER A 54 -12.80 10.98 -4.94
N HIS A 55 -12.09 9.98 -5.48
CA HIS A 55 -10.68 10.06 -5.82
C HIS A 55 -10.42 9.63 -7.26
N LEU A 56 -9.40 10.23 -7.85
CA LEU A 56 -8.77 9.74 -9.06
C LEU A 56 -7.78 8.63 -8.67
N VAL A 57 -8.25 7.39 -8.67
CA VAL A 57 -7.45 6.24 -8.25
C VAL A 57 -6.50 5.82 -9.37
N ILE A 58 -5.20 5.83 -9.08
CA ILE A 58 -4.12 5.44 -9.99
C ILE A 58 -3.53 4.13 -9.47
N THR A 59 -3.88 3.03 -10.11
CA THR A 59 -3.32 1.72 -9.76
C THR A 59 -2.12 1.41 -10.65
N VAL A 60 -1.06 0.89 -10.07
CA VAL A 60 0.23 0.68 -10.74
C VAL A 60 0.60 -0.80 -10.78
N ASP A 61 1.20 -1.25 -11.88
CA ASP A 61 1.88 -2.53 -11.94
C ASP A 61 3.38 -2.29 -11.70
N LEU A 62 3.89 -2.80 -10.59
CA LEU A 62 5.31 -2.67 -10.24
C LEU A 62 6.20 -3.50 -11.20
N GLN A 63 7.52 -3.32 -11.16
CA GLN A 63 8.46 -4.13 -11.93
C GLN A 63 8.19 -5.62 -11.74
N GLY A 64 8.03 -6.36 -12.84
CA GLY A 64 7.76 -7.80 -12.82
C GLY A 64 6.39 -8.18 -12.27
N HIS A 65 5.45 -7.23 -12.15
CA HIS A 65 4.09 -7.46 -11.70
C HIS A 65 3.11 -7.12 -12.81
N GLY A 66 2.03 -7.89 -12.90
CA GLY A 66 0.96 -7.62 -13.85
C GLY A 66 1.48 -7.49 -15.29
N ARG A 67 1.20 -6.35 -15.91
CA ARG A 67 1.57 -6.05 -17.31
C ARG A 67 2.91 -5.34 -17.45
N THR A 68 3.56 -5.02 -16.32
CA THR A 68 4.90 -4.42 -16.32
C THR A 68 5.97 -5.52 -16.36
N ALA A 69 6.73 -5.59 -17.45
CA ALA A 69 7.84 -6.51 -17.57
C ALA A 69 8.90 -6.27 -16.48
N ASP A 70 9.63 -7.31 -16.13
CA ASP A 70 10.81 -7.18 -15.29
C ASP A 70 12.02 -6.70 -16.10
N ILE A 71 12.96 -6.08 -15.41
CA ILE A 71 14.32 -5.85 -15.91
C ILE A 71 15.22 -6.90 -15.24
N PRO A 72 15.70 -7.93 -15.98
CA PRO A 72 16.38 -9.08 -15.38
C PRO A 72 17.56 -8.70 -14.48
N GLU A 73 18.38 -7.73 -14.88
CA GLU A 73 19.58 -7.30 -14.18
C GLU A 73 19.30 -6.34 -13.03
N ARG A 74 18.08 -5.77 -12.95
CA ARG A 74 17.68 -4.84 -11.88
C ARG A 74 17.05 -5.61 -10.73
N PRO A 75 17.65 -5.59 -9.52
CA PRO A 75 17.03 -6.23 -8.37
C PRO A 75 15.70 -5.54 -8.04
N GLN A 76 14.78 -6.31 -7.47
CA GLN A 76 13.55 -5.77 -6.91
C GLN A 76 13.79 -5.35 -5.46
N SER A 77 13.27 -4.19 -5.09
CA SER A 77 13.34 -3.68 -3.71
C SER A 77 12.23 -2.67 -3.45
N ILE A 78 11.88 -2.48 -2.18
CA ILE A 78 10.89 -1.47 -1.77
C ILE A 78 11.33 -0.07 -2.21
N GLU A 79 12.61 0.24 -2.12
CA GLU A 79 13.13 1.54 -2.57
C GLU A 79 12.98 1.73 -4.08
N GLN A 80 13.21 0.68 -4.88
CA GLN A 80 13.03 0.76 -6.31
C GLN A 80 11.55 0.93 -6.69
N TYR A 81 10.65 0.23 -6.01
CA TYR A 81 9.21 0.39 -6.19
C TYR A 81 8.77 1.83 -5.92
N ALA A 82 9.22 2.42 -4.82
CA ALA A 82 8.93 3.82 -4.50
C ALA A 82 9.47 4.79 -5.57
N LYS A 83 10.70 4.59 -6.06
CA LYS A 83 11.29 5.39 -7.14
C LYS A 83 10.48 5.29 -8.43
N ASP A 84 10.00 4.10 -8.78
CA ASP A 84 9.22 3.88 -10.00
C ASP A 84 7.84 4.57 -9.89
N VAL A 85 7.19 4.47 -8.74
CA VAL A 85 5.93 5.19 -8.47
C VAL A 85 6.12 6.72 -8.57
N VAL A 86 7.18 7.26 -7.99
CA VAL A 86 7.51 8.70 -8.12
C VAL A 86 7.78 9.08 -9.58
N GLY A 87 8.46 8.21 -10.33
CA GLY A 87 8.67 8.39 -11.77
C GLY A 87 7.36 8.45 -12.55
N LEU A 88 6.39 7.60 -12.20
CA LEU A 88 5.06 7.61 -12.80
C LEU A 88 4.31 8.91 -12.49
N LEU A 89 4.31 9.38 -11.25
CA LEU A 89 3.67 10.66 -10.89
C LEU A 89 4.24 11.82 -11.71
N ARG A 90 5.57 11.89 -11.87
CA ARG A 90 6.23 12.90 -12.70
C ARG A 90 5.81 12.81 -14.17
N TYR A 91 5.74 11.58 -14.71
CA TYR A 91 5.27 11.36 -16.09
C TYR A 91 3.83 11.82 -16.28
N LEU A 92 2.96 11.57 -15.29
CA LEU A 92 1.56 11.99 -15.31
C LEU A 92 1.36 13.49 -15.00
N GLY A 93 2.41 14.21 -14.59
CA GLY A 93 2.33 15.62 -14.19
C GLY A 93 1.62 15.83 -12.87
N ILE A 94 1.61 14.83 -11.99
CA ILE A 94 0.98 14.89 -10.67
C ILE A 94 2.02 15.36 -9.66
N SER A 95 1.77 16.52 -9.06
CA SER A 95 2.68 17.15 -8.09
C SER A 95 2.41 16.74 -6.65
N LYS A 96 1.22 16.21 -6.34
CA LYS A 96 0.84 15.71 -5.03
C LYS A 96 -0.27 14.68 -5.15
N ALA A 97 -0.19 13.61 -4.35
CA ALA A 97 -1.21 12.56 -4.29
C ALA A 97 -1.33 12.01 -2.87
N ASP A 98 -2.47 11.40 -2.58
CA ASP A 98 -2.61 10.47 -1.46
C ASP A 98 -2.12 9.08 -1.90
N PHE A 99 -1.74 8.25 -0.93
CA PHE A 99 -1.21 6.91 -1.20
C PHE A 99 -1.98 5.88 -0.39
N PHE A 100 -2.34 4.78 -1.04
CA PHE A 100 -2.85 3.59 -0.40
C PHE A 100 -2.01 2.40 -0.85
N GLY A 101 -1.26 1.82 0.06
CA GLY A 101 -0.41 0.67 -0.24
C GLY A 101 -0.75 -0.54 0.62
N GLU A 102 -0.66 -1.72 0.02
CA GLU A 102 -0.89 -3.00 0.68
C GLU A 102 0.41 -3.80 0.77
N SER A 103 0.75 -4.32 1.96
CA SER A 103 1.94 -5.16 2.16
C SER A 103 3.21 -4.45 1.64
N TYR A 104 3.93 -5.01 0.66
CA TYR A 104 5.06 -4.34 0.00
C TYR A 104 4.70 -2.98 -0.60
N GLY A 105 3.48 -2.86 -1.14
CA GLY A 105 2.97 -1.57 -1.61
C GLY A 105 2.82 -0.55 -0.48
N GLY A 106 2.45 -0.98 0.72
CA GLY A 106 2.41 -0.14 1.92
C GLY A 106 3.80 0.33 2.34
N ASN A 107 4.79 -0.55 2.29
CA ASN A 107 6.19 -0.18 2.52
C ASN A 107 6.69 0.82 1.45
N ALA A 108 6.32 0.62 0.18
CA ALA A 108 6.67 1.54 -0.90
C ALA A 108 6.00 2.92 -0.71
N ALA A 109 4.74 2.98 -0.29
CA ALA A 109 4.05 4.22 0.03
C ALA A 109 4.73 4.99 1.18
N ALA A 110 5.10 4.28 2.25
CA ALA A 110 5.86 4.87 3.36
C ALA A 110 7.24 5.35 2.91
N MET A 111 7.93 4.61 2.03
CA MET A 111 9.21 5.02 1.44
C MET A 111 9.06 6.32 0.64
N VAL A 112 7.98 6.46 -0.15
CA VAL A 112 7.69 7.73 -0.86
C VAL A 112 7.52 8.86 0.15
N ALA A 113 6.77 8.65 1.25
CA ALA A 113 6.56 9.69 2.27
C ALA A 113 7.85 10.11 2.99
N ILE A 114 8.81 9.20 3.12
CA ILE A 114 10.13 9.48 3.70
C ILE A 114 11.02 10.24 2.72
N ARG A 115 11.10 9.80 1.47
CA ARG A 115 12.06 10.31 0.48
C ARG A 115 11.54 11.51 -0.32
N HIS A 116 10.21 11.63 -0.46
CA HIS A 116 9.53 12.63 -1.28
C HIS A 116 8.31 13.22 -0.55
N PRO A 117 8.49 13.78 0.66
CA PRO A 117 7.36 14.30 1.46
C PRO A 117 6.56 15.41 0.74
N GLU A 118 7.16 16.09 -0.23
CA GLU A 118 6.51 17.12 -1.04
C GLU A 118 5.42 16.56 -1.96
N LEU A 119 5.52 15.29 -2.35
CA LEU A 119 4.57 14.61 -3.24
C LEU A 119 3.38 14.00 -2.49
N VAL A 120 3.43 13.95 -1.15
CA VAL A 120 2.52 13.13 -0.36
C VAL A 120 1.52 13.99 0.39
N GLY A 121 0.23 13.72 0.18
CA GLY A 121 -0.88 14.23 0.98
C GLY A 121 -1.07 13.40 2.24
N ARG A 122 -1.65 12.22 2.09
CA ARG A 122 -1.89 11.24 3.14
C ARG A 122 -1.35 9.88 2.73
N VAL A 123 -1.09 9.01 3.70
CA VAL A 123 -0.66 7.63 3.45
C VAL A 123 -1.57 6.68 4.20
N VAL A 124 -2.08 5.70 3.50
CA VAL A 124 -2.72 4.52 4.08
C VAL A 124 -1.84 3.32 3.80
N THR A 125 -1.52 2.56 4.82
CA THR A 125 -0.86 1.27 4.67
C THR A 125 -1.76 0.18 5.24
N TYR A 126 -2.00 -0.87 4.46
CA TYR A 126 -2.65 -2.08 4.94
C TYR A 126 -1.63 -3.21 5.01
N ALA A 127 -1.49 -3.83 6.19
CA ALA A 127 -0.64 -5.00 6.39
C ALA A 127 0.84 -4.80 5.98
N ALA A 128 1.38 -3.59 6.14
CA ALA A 128 2.78 -3.28 5.86
C ALA A 128 3.69 -3.66 7.02
N THR A 129 4.89 -4.15 6.72
CA THR A 129 5.80 -4.68 7.76
C THR A 129 6.71 -3.62 8.39
N PHE A 130 6.93 -2.45 7.82
CA PHE A 130 7.82 -1.38 8.29
C PHE A 130 9.19 -1.80 8.84
N GLY A 131 9.35 -3.02 9.30
CA GLY A 131 10.57 -3.63 9.85
C GLY A 131 10.93 -4.92 9.13
N PRO A 132 12.11 -5.49 9.46
CA PRO A 132 12.51 -6.76 8.88
C PRO A 132 11.57 -7.89 9.32
N PRO A 133 11.39 -8.95 8.51
CA PRO A 133 10.44 -10.03 8.79
C PRO A 133 10.57 -10.64 10.19
N GLN A 134 11.80 -10.77 10.69
CA GLN A 134 12.10 -11.35 12.02
C GLN A 134 11.45 -10.57 13.18
N ILE A 135 11.17 -9.29 12.99
CA ILE A 135 10.55 -8.43 14.00
C ILE A 135 9.07 -8.20 13.68
N ALA A 136 8.76 -8.02 12.40
CA ALA A 136 7.45 -7.58 11.96
C ALA A 136 6.44 -8.72 11.81
N ILE A 137 6.90 -9.96 11.58
CA ILE A 137 6.04 -11.11 11.30
C ILE A 137 5.91 -11.99 12.55
N ASN A 138 4.70 -12.50 12.76
CA ASN A 138 4.43 -13.43 13.85
C ASN A 138 5.10 -14.78 13.59
N PRO A 139 6.04 -15.23 14.43
CA PRO A 139 6.72 -16.51 14.22
C PRO A 139 5.76 -17.71 14.29
N GLU A 140 4.65 -17.62 15.01
CA GLU A 140 3.67 -18.71 15.08
C GLU A 140 2.92 -18.90 13.77
N THR A 141 2.73 -17.84 12.99
CA THR A 141 2.13 -17.93 11.65
C THR A 141 3.12 -18.40 10.60
N THR A 142 4.41 -18.28 10.88
CA THR A 142 5.50 -18.80 10.02
C THR A 142 5.87 -20.25 10.35
N HIS A 143 5.40 -20.78 11.48
CA HIS A 143 5.61 -22.17 11.90
C HIS A 143 4.51 -23.15 11.45
N CYS A 144 3.44 -22.67 10.84
CA CYS A 144 2.73 -23.52 9.89
C CYS A 144 3.79 -23.98 8.88
N ASP A 145 3.89 -25.27 8.55
CA ASP A 145 4.88 -25.85 7.61
C ASP A 145 4.93 -25.12 6.25
N HIS A 146 4.17 -24.06 6.11
CA HIS A 146 4.12 -23.11 5.00
C HIS A 146 3.98 -21.69 5.55
N PRO A 147 4.97 -20.77 5.32
CA PRO A 147 4.72 -19.35 5.51
C PRO A 147 3.45 -18.96 4.77
N PRO A 148 2.64 -18.01 5.26
CA PRO A 148 1.38 -17.62 4.62
C PRO A 148 1.51 -17.23 3.15
N THR A 149 2.70 -16.76 2.74
CA THR A 149 3.10 -16.50 1.35
C THR A 149 3.47 -17.76 0.57
N ALA A 150 3.70 -18.89 1.24
CA ALA A 150 4.16 -20.15 0.66
C ALA A 150 3.11 -21.27 0.75
N ASP A 151 1.86 -21.00 1.18
CA ASP A 151 0.77 -21.93 0.97
C ASP A 151 0.69 -22.21 -0.54
N ALA A 152 0.81 -23.48 -0.91
CA ALA A 152 0.77 -23.93 -2.31
C ALA A 152 -0.43 -23.36 -3.09
N ARG A 153 -1.59 -23.18 -2.43
CA ARG A 153 -2.79 -22.59 -3.01
C ARG A 153 -2.60 -21.10 -3.29
N ASN A 154 -1.93 -20.38 -2.40
CA ASN A 154 -1.67 -18.96 -2.58
C ASN A 154 -0.65 -18.74 -3.71
N ILE A 155 0.41 -19.54 -3.75
CA ILE A 155 1.40 -19.52 -4.85
C ILE A 155 0.72 -19.85 -6.18
N GLN A 156 -0.14 -20.86 -6.22
CA GLN A 156 -0.89 -21.20 -7.42
C GLN A 156 -1.81 -20.06 -7.86
N PHE A 157 -2.55 -19.45 -6.93
CA PHE A 157 -3.41 -18.30 -7.24
C PHE A 157 -2.61 -17.11 -7.79
N GLN A 158 -1.47 -16.79 -7.19
CA GLN A 158 -0.59 -15.73 -7.68
C GLN A 158 -0.04 -16.03 -9.07
N ARG A 159 0.40 -17.28 -9.30
CA ARG A 159 0.89 -17.74 -10.59
C ARG A 159 -0.18 -17.64 -11.67
N GLU A 160 -1.35 -18.20 -11.43
CA GLU A 160 -2.46 -18.18 -12.38
C GLU A 160 -2.88 -16.75 -12.74
N ASN A 161 -2.84 -15.82 -11.80
CA ASN A 161 -3.15 -14.42 -12.06
C ASN A 161 -2.03 -13.71 -12.81
N TYR A 162 -0.77 -13.99 -12.48
CA TYR A 162 0.39 -13.49 -13.21
C TYR A 162 0.35 -13.94 -14.68
N GLU A 163 0.20 -15.23 -14.92
CA GLU A 163 0.17 -15.83 -16.27
C GLU A 163 -0.93 -15.26 -17.17
N LYS A 164 -2.05 -14.77 -16.60
CA LYS A 164 -3.14 -14.16 -17.37
C LYS A 164 -2.80 -12.81 -17.98
N VAL A 165 -1.89 -12.06 -17.39
CA VAL A 165 -1.68 -10.64 -17.74
C VAL A 165 -0.22 -10.28 -18.03
N ALA A 166 0.73 -11.09 -17.57
CA ALA A 166 2.15 -10.83 -17.72
C ALA A 166 2.56 -10.77 -19.21
N PRO A 167 3.50 -9.89 -19.57
CA PRO A 167 4.07 -9.83 -20.91
C PRO A 167 4.73 -11.14 -21.36
N ASP A 168 5.33 -11.87 -20.41
CA ASP A 168 5.89 -13.20 -20.57
C ASP A 168 5.42 -14.09 -19.41
N PRO A 169 4.42 -14.95 -19.64
CA PRO A 169 3.93 -15.88 -18.62
C PRO A 169 4.96 -16.89 -18.12
N ASP A 170 5.91 -17.26 -18.95
CA ASP A 170 6.96 -18.23 -18.62
C ASP A 170 8.00 -17.68 -17.64
N ASP A 171 8.02 -16.37 -17.42
CA ASP A 171 8.90 -15.71 -16.45
C ASP A 171 8.50 -15.93 -14.98
N TRP A 172 7.36 -16.54 -14.70
CA TRP A 172 6.88 -16.74 -13.32
C TRP A 172 7.95 -17.31 -12.36
N PRO A 173 8.70 -18.38 -12.70
CA PRO A 173 9.68 -18.93 -11.77
C PRO A 173 10.74 -17.89 -11.35
N ARG A 174 11.22 -17.10 -12.31
CA ARG A 174 12.21 -16.06 -12.08
C ARG A 174 11.65 -14.89 -11.28
N ILE A 175 10.44 -14.46 -11.60
CA ILE A 175 9.77 -13.36 -10.88
C ILE A 175 9.42 -13.79 -9.46
N SER A 176 8.89 -14.99 -9.28
CA SER A 176 8.58 -15.55 -7.96
C SER A 176 9.83 -15.61 -7.06
N ASP A 177 10.95 -16.05 -7.61
CA ASP A 177 12.23 -16.05 -6.89
C ASP A 177 12.70 -14.63 -6.55
N LYS A 178 12.69 -13.69 -7.49
CA LYS A 178 13.13 -12.31 -7.25
C LYS A 178 12.28 -11.60 -6.19
N VAL A 179 10.96 -11.75 -6.25
CA VAL A 179 10.03 -11.14 -5.28
C VAL A 179 10.15 -11.80 -3.91
N GLY A 180 10.25 -13.14 -3.88
CA GLY A 180 10.42 -13.89 -2.64
C GLY A 180 11.74 -13.63 -1.92
N ASN A 181 12.77 -13.19 -2.65
CA ASN A 181 14.10 -12.86 -2.13
C ASN A 181 14.34 -11.36 -1.96
N ILE A 182 13.30 -10.52 -1.96
CA ILE A 182 13.46 -9.10 -1.64
C ILE A 182 14.03 -8.96 -0.22
N HIS A 183 15.26 -8.43 -0.16
CA HIS A 183 15.87 -8.11 1.11
C HIS A 183 15.24 -6.84 1.70
N TRP A 184 14.63 -6.96 2.88
CA TRP A 184 13.96 -5.86 3.56
C TRP A 184 14.44 -5.72 4.99
N GLU A 185 15.23 -4.68 5.26
CA GLU A 185 15.75 -4.33 6.59
C GLU A 185 14.77 -3.48 7.42
N GLY A 186 13.67 -3.02 6.80
CA GLY A 186 12.75 -2.07 7.43
C GLY A 186 13.24 -0.63 7.41
N PHE A 187 12.46 0.22 8.05
CA PHE A 187 12.80 1.62 8.28
C PHE A 187 13.45 1.81 9.64
N SER A 188 14.42 2.68 9.71
CA SER A 188 14.95 3.17 11.00
C SER A 188 13.88 4.02 11.72
N LYS A 189 13.97 4.10 13.05
CA LYS A 189 13.11 4.99 13.84
C LYS A 189 13.21 6.45 13.40
N GLY A 190 14.39 6.89 12.96
CA GLY A 190 14.60 8.25 12.46
C GLY A 190 13.86 8.51 11.15
N GLU A 191 13.85 7.55 10.23
CA GLU A 191 13.08 7.63 8.98
C GLU A 191 11.58 7.66 9.25
N LEU A 192 11.06 6.76 10.09
CA LEU A 192 9.63 6.77 10.46
C LEU A 192 9.23 8.07 11.14
N ALA A 193 10.05 8.60 12.05
CA ALA A 193 9.81 9.88 12.73
C ALA A 193 9.90 11.10 11.78
N SER A 194 10.52 10.96 10.61
CA SER A 194 10.60 12.02 9.60
C SER A 194 9.35 12.17 8.74
N ILE A 195 8.42 11.20 8.76
CA ILE A 195 7.19 11.24 7.98
C ILE A 195 6.30 12.38 8.51
N LYS A 196 6.04 13.37 7.64
CA LYS A 196 5.23 14.55 7.97
C LYS A 196 3.75 14.37 7.66
N ALA A 197 3.46 13.59 6.61
CA ALA A 197 2.09 13.32 6.17
C ALA A 197 1.30 12.58 7.26
N PRO A 198 -0.03 12.76 7.34
CA PRO A 198 -0.89 11.86 8.09
C PRO A 198 -0.76 10.43 7.57
N VAL A 199 -0.65 9.45 8.47
CA VAL A 199 -0.53 8.03 8.13
C VAL A 199 -1.61 7.23 8.83
N LEU A 200 -2.36 6.44 8.08
CA LEU A 200 -3.20 5.37 8.64
C LEU A 200 -2.44 4.04 8.52
N ILE A 201 -2.11 3.46 9.65
CA ILE A 201 -1.59 2.09 9.73
C ILE A 201 -2.79 1.19 9.99
N ALA A 202 -3.12 0.32 9.04
CA ALA A 202 -4.23 -0.62 9.15
C ALA A 202 -3.75 -2.06 8.95
N LEU A 203 -4.33 -2.99 9.72
CA LEU A 203 -4.09 -4.42 9.59
C LEU A 203 -5.24 -5.20 10.22
N GLY A 204 -5.33 -6.49 9.93
CA GLY A 204 -6.25 -7.40 10.60
C GLY A 204 -5.72 -7.89 11.96
N ASP A 205 -6.60 -8.27 12.87
CA ASP A 205 -6.20 -8.90 14.14
C ASP A 205 -5.70 -10.34 13.99
N HIS A 206 -5.96 -10.96 12.84
CA HIS A 206 -5.44 -12.27 12.44
C HIS A 206 -4.38 -12.17 11.31
N ASP A 207 -3.77 -10.99 11.14
CA ASP A 207 -2.69 -10.80 10.18
C ASP A 207 -1.39 -11.50 10.66
N PHE A 208 -0.57 -11.94 9.74
CA PHE A 208 0.77 -12.41 10.11
C PHE A 208 1.72 -11.25 10.48
N VAL A 209 1.38 -10.01 10.13
CA VAL A 209 2.06 -8.83 10.67
C VAL A 209 1.65 -8.65 12.12
N ARG A 210 2.63 -8.59 13.02
CA ARG A 210 2.40 -8.50 14.46
C ARG A 210 1.72 -7.19 14.85
N LEU A 211 0.69 -7.28 15.67
CA LEU A 211 0.00 -6.11 16.22
C LEU A 211 0.96 -5.22 17.03
N GLU A 212 1.86 -5.83 17.80
CA GLU A 212 2.88 -5.11 18.59
C GLU A 212 3.77 -4.28 17.69
N HIS A 213 4.17 -4.84 16.53
CA HIS A 213 4.99 -4.11 15.55
C HIS A 213 4.25 -2.91 14.95
N ALA A 214 2.98 -3.08 14.59
CA ALA A 214 2.14 -1.99 14.13
C ALA A 214 1.96 -0.90 15.21
N LEU A 215 1.77 -1.30 16.47
CA LEU A 215 1.67 -0.38 17.61
C LEU A 215 2.99 0.36 17.87
N GLU A 216 4.13 -0.31 17.76
CA GLU A 216 5.45 0.33 17.88
C GLU A 216 5.66 1.35 16.76
N THR A 217 5.33 1.00 15.53
CA THR A 217 5.40 1.90 14.37
C THR A 217 4.49 3.13 14.55
N PHE A 218 3.24 2.91 14.99
CA PHE A 218 2.29 3.97 15.32
C PHE A 218 2.84 4.98 16.33
N LYS A 219 3.57 4.52 17.35
CA LYS A 219 4.16 5.40 18.37
C LYS A 219 5.32 6.25 17.85
N VAL A 220 5.96 5.83 16.75
CA VAL A 220 7.12 6.52 16.18
C VAL A 220 6.73 7.56 15.14
N ILE A 221 5.72 7.28 14.31
CA ILE A 221 5.28 8.22 13.27
C ILE A 221 4.44 9.34 13.90
N PRO A 222 4.83 10.62 13.78
CA PRO A 222 4.21 11.73 14.52
C PRO A 222 2.71 11.91 14.27
N ASN A 223 2.28 11.68 13.02
CA ASN A 223 0.90 11.87 12.58
C ASN A 223 0.22 10.55 12.20
N ALA A 224 0.56 9.46 12.92
CA ALA A 224 -0.05 8.17 12.67
C ALA A 224 -1.41 8.00 13.35
N GLU A 225 -2.22 7.15 12.76
CA GLU A 225 -3.43 6.54 13.30
C GLU A 225 -3.34 5.04 13.11
N LEU A 226 -3.95 4.29 14.00
CA LEU A 226 -3.93 2.83 13.97
C LEU A 226 -5.36 2.30 13.89
N ALA A 227 -5.61 1.45 12.90
CA ALA A 227 -6.85 0.71 12.75
C ALA A 227 -6.56 -0.79 12.76
N VAL A 228 -7.15 -1.50 13.70
CA VAL A 228 -7.15 -2.96 13.72
C VAL A 228 -8.52 -3.44 13.29
N ILE A 229 -8.59 -4.21 12.20
CA ILE A 229 -9.83 -4.73 11.64
C ILE A 229 -10.13 -6.08 12.31
N PRO A 230 -11.26 -6.21 13.04
CA PRO A 230 -11.59 -7.46 13.73
C PRO A 230 -11.81 -8.61 12.74
N ASP A 231 -11.41 -9.83 13.12
CA ASP A 231 -11.61 -11.08 12.36
C ASP A 231 -11.12 -10.96 10.90
N ALA A 232 -9.98 -10.30 10.71
CA ALA A 232 -9.40 -10.02 9.41
C ALA A 232 -7.93 -10.45 9.35
N GLY A 233 -7.55 -11.11 8.25
CA GLY A 233 -6.17 -11.50 7.96
C GLY A 233 -5.52 -10.61 6.92
N HIS A 234 -4.33 -11.02 6.49
CA HIS A 234 -3.52 -10.30 5.50
C HIS A 234 -4.24 -10.04 4.17
N PHE A 235 -5.07 -10.98 3.75
CA PHE A 235 -5.71 -10.98 2.43
C PHE A 235 -7.17 -10.47 2.44
N VAL A 236 -7.64 -9.84 3.50
CA VAL A 236 -9.03 -9.38 3.63
C VAL A 236 -9.44 -8.40 2.50
N LEU A 237 -8.52 -7.63 1.96
CA LEU A 237 -8.79 -6.77 0.81
C LEU A 237 -9.11 -7.54 -0.49
N PHE A 238 -8.85 -8.85 -0.55
CA PHE A 238 -9.28 -9.71 -1.64
C PHE A 238 -10.66 -10.33 -1.41
N SER A 239 -10.95 -10.69 -0.17
CA SER A 239 -12.17 -11.45 0.15
C SER A 239 -13.31 -10.57 0.67
N GLU A 240 -13.00 -9.53 1.46
CA GLU A 240 -13.96 -8.76 2.25
C GLU A 240 -13.53 -7.29 2.37
N GLN A 241 -13.19 -6.66 1.24
CA GLN A 241 -12.70 -5.28 1.20
C GLN A 241 -13.66 -4.27 1.86
N GLU A 242 -14.96 -4.57 1.90
CA GLU A 242 -15.99 -3.75 2.55
C GLU A 242 -15.77 -3.57 4.05
N ARG A 243 -14.91 -4.38 4.66
CA ARG A 243 -14.52 -4.25 6.08
C ARG A 243 -13.40 -3.22 6.28
N VAL A 244 -12.60 -2.98 5.26
CA VAL A 244 -11.42 -2.10 5.29
C VAL A 244 -11.69 -0.76 4.63
N ILE A 245 -12.31 -0.76 3.45
CA ILE A 245 -12.45 0.43 2.61
C ILE A 245 -13.20 1.57 3.31
N PRO A 246 -14.26 1.36 4.12
CA PRO A 246 -14.89 2.47 4.86
C PRO A 246 -13.94 3.21 5.80
N VAL A 247 -13.01 2.50 6.45
CA VAL A 247 -11.99 3.09 7.34
C VAL A 247 -10.98 3.90 6.51
N VAL A 248 -10.53 3.35 5.40
CA VAL A 248 -9.64 4.02 4.44
C VAL A 248 -10.29 5.29 3.90
N LYS A 249 -11.52 5.18 3.39
CA LYS A 249 -12.29 6.31 2.84
C LYS A 249 -12.47 7.41 3.87
N HIS A 250 -12.89 7.07 5.09
CA HIS A 250 -13.03 8.04 6.18
C HIS A 250 -11.72 8.79 6.46
N PHE A 251 -10.58 8.07 6.49
CA PHE A 251 -9.29 8.70 6.71
C PHE A 251 -8.89 9.64 5.59
N LEU A 252 -9.11 9.26 4.32
CA LEU A 252 -8.74 10.06 3.15
C LEU A 252 -9.61 11.31 2.98
N GLU A 253 -10.91 11.23 3.27
CA GLU A 253 -11.89 12.30 2.98
C GLU A 253 -12.08 13.31 4.12
N ARG A 254 -11.64 12.99 5.32
CA ARG A 254 -11.87 13.89 6.46
C ARG A 254 -11.07 15.20 6.33
N PRO A 255 -11.57 16.33 6.89
CA PRO A 255 -10.83 17.57 6.97
C PRO A 255 -9.47 17.39 7.67
N GLU A 256 -8.45 18.17 7.27
CA GLU A 256 -7.10 18.12 7.87
C GLU A 256 -7.08 18.41 9.39
N LYS A 257 -8.09 19.08 9.92
CA LYS A 257 -8.19 19.38 11.36
C LYS A 257 -8.52 18.11 12.14
N ARG A 258 -7.55 17.60 12.88
CA ARG A 258 -7.79 16.57 13.89
C ARG A 258 -8.78 17.10 14.94
N ILE A 259 -9.74 16.29 15.33
CA ILE A 259 -10.45 16.48 16.60
C ILE A 259 -9.35 16.36 17.68
N PRO A 260 -9.17 17.37 18.54
CA PRO A 260 -8.20 17.25 19.63
C PRO A 260 -8.51 15.98 20.42
N ILE A 261 -7.53 15.11 20.59
CA ILE A 261 -7.66 14.01 21.54
C ILE A 261 -7.93 14.67 22.88
N ALA A 262 -9.04 14.31 23.53
CA ALA A 262 -9.32 14.76 24.88
C ALA A 262 -8.14 14.34 25.78
N THR A 263 -7.29 15.30 26.10
CA THR A 263 -6.22 15.09 27.07
C THR A 263 -6.82 15.15 28.48
N ALA A 264 -6.14 14.62 29.47
CA ALA A 264 -6.54 14.71 30.87
C ALA A 264 -6.82 16.17 31.32
N GLU A 265 -6.34 17.16 30.58
CA GLU A 265 -6.55 18.58 30.79
C GLU A 265 -7.95 19.08 30.33
N THR A 266 -8.70 18.29 29.56
CA THR A 266 -10.04 18.67 29.06
C THR A 266 -11.16 18.41 30.09
N GLY A 267 -10.85 18.02 31.32
CA GLY A 267 -11.80 17.97 32.44
C GLY A 267 -12.92 16.92 32.29
N TYR A 268 -12.71 15.84 31.52
CA TYR A 268 -13.66 14.74 31.48
C TYR A 268 -13.85 14.16 32.89
N GLN A 269 -15.03 14.39 33.48
CA GLN A 269 -15.49 13.75 34.70
C GLN A 269 -16.36 12.55 34.34
N PRO A 270 -15.92 11.30 34.64
CA PRO A 270 -16.75 10.12 34.39
C PRO A 270 -18.02 10.23 35.27
N GLY A 271 -19.15 10.42 34.65
CA GLY A 271 -20.44 10.47 35.38
C GLY A 271 -21.40 11.60 35.01
N GLU A 272 -20.99 12.59 34.24
CA GLU A 272 -21.95 13.59 33.71
C GLU A 272 -22.64 13.06 32.45
N THR A 273 -23.76 12.40 32.62
CA THR A 273 -24.73 12.14 31.54
C THR A 273 -25.46 13.46 31.23
N ARG A 274 -25.35 13.89 29.99
CA ARG A 274 -26.27 14.90 29.41
C ARG A 274 -27.56 14.28 28.97
#